data_64e0b8a9a250080735b41c13528f8393
#
_entry.id   64e0b8a9a250080735b41c13528f8393
#
_cell.length_a   1.000
_cell.length_b   1.000
_cell.length_c   1.000
_cell.angle_alpha   90.00
_cell.angle_beta   90.00
_cell.angle_gamma   90.00
#
_symmetry.space_group_name_H-M   'P 1'
#
loop_
_entity.id
_entity.type
_entity.pdbx_description
1 polymer ?
#
loop_
_entity_poly.entity_id
_entity_poly.type
_entity_poly.pdbx_seq_one_letter_code
_entity_poly.pdbx_strand_id
1 'polypeptide(L)'
;MLPDSFWETNFWLYWQTMFAFQRWSSALEMKRYLCRYVHHIDGLPDFSALRFTKYNQYESMILPLVKYLEAHGVKIEYGMDVKNVIIDKAGDKRVAKQIVYVKDGQEQTIDLIEDDLVFITNGCCTDTSCYGDQTHTPDLSQVKNGAGESWDMWKNIAAQAEHGEYGNPDAFCSDVDATNWMSATVATSNEEIIKHIMNVCKRDPRTGKVTTGGIVTVKDSTENWYLSWTINRQPQFKSQDKNMVLIWLYSLNTNKPGNYVQKAMRDCTGEEVCQEWLYHIGVPTDRIEELARNACNTTTCFMPYINAFFQPRKWSDRPLVVPEGAVNFAFLGQFAETPRDTIFTTEYSMRTGMEAVYTLLNVDRGVPEVWGSKYDVRELLRACYYAIDKKPITEMKLSLKEKELLRIVLKKVKGTDLEILLKESGLIG
;
A
#
# COMPACT_ATOMS: atom_id res chain seq x y z
N MET A 1 -2.45 24.30 1.61
CA MET A 1 -1.44 23.69 2.48
C MET A 1 -2.12 23.35 3.79
N LEU A 2 -1.83 22.20 4.36
CA LEU A 2 -2.33 21.83 5.68
C LEU A 2 -1.50 22.58 6.76
N PRO A 3 -2.08 22.97 7.90
CA PRO A 3 -1.33 23.63 8.96
C PRO A 3 -0.35 22.66 9.63
N ASP A 4 0.73 23.19 10.24
CA ASP A 4 1.76 22.35 10.88
C ASP A 4 1.19 21.45 11.98
N SER A 5 0.19 21.96 12.72
CA SER A 5 -0.50 21.19 13.75
C SER A 5 -1.21 19.92 13.24
N PHE A 6 -1.50 19.82 11.94
CA PHE A 6 -2.08 18.62 11.34
C PHE A 6 -1.10 17.43 11.39
N TRP A 7 0.18 17.70 11.18
CA TRP A 7 1.23 16.68 11.16
C TRP A 7 1.56 16.09 12.53
N GLU A 8 1.08 16.74 13.60
CA GLU A 8 1.26 16.31 14.98
C GLU A 8 0.05 15.51 15.51
N THR A 9 -0.99 15.33 14.71
CA THR A 9 -2.21 14.62 15.11
C THR A 9 -2.01 13.10 15.11
N ASN A 10 -2.75 12.40 15.98
CA ASN A 10 -2.84 10.95 15.92
C ASN A 10 -3.45 10.47 14.60
N PHE A 11 -4.36 11.24 14.00
CA PHE A 11 -4.89 10.95 12.67
C PHE A 11 -3.77 10.83 11.63
N TRP A 12 -2.86 11.81 11.57
CA TRP A 12 -1.73 11.76 10.63
C TRP A 12 -0.79 10.59 10.93
N LEU A 13 -0.49 10.34 12.21
CA LEU A 13 0.34 9.22 12.62
C LEU A 13 -0.22 7.88 12.12
N TYR A 14 -1.51 7.62 12.36
CA TYR A 14 -2.17 6.40 11.87
C TYR A 14 -2.26 6.35 10.35
N TRP A 15 -2.55 7.48 9.71
CA TRP A 15 -2.63 7.57 8.26
C TRP A 15 -1.30 7.26 7.60
N GLN A 16 -0.23 7.85 8.10
CA GLN A 16 1.12 7.64 7.61
C GLN A 16 1.55 6.18 7.79
N THR A 17 1.31 5.58 8.94
CA THR A 17 1.70 4.20 9.21
C THR A 17 0.82 3.19 8.49
N MET A 18 -0.48 3.42 8.39
CA MET A 18 -1.39 2.50 7.72
C MET A 18 -1.17 2.45 6.21
N PHE A 19 -0.98 3.60 5.58
CA PHE A 19 -0.92 3.74 4.13
C PHE A 19 0.46 4.13 3.60
N ALA A 20 1.46 4.31 4.46
CA ALA A 20 2.79 4.80 4.11
C ALA A 20 2.80 6.18 3.41
N PHE A 21 1.79 7.01 3.66
CA PHE A 21 1.81 8.40 3.20
C PHE A 21 2.92 9.18 3.90
N GLN A 22 3.57 10.05 3.16
CA GLN A 22 4.56 10.98 3.68
C GLN A 22 4.18 12.42 3.32
N ARG A 23 4.84 13.41 3.92
CA ARG A 23 4.52 14.83 3.68
C ARG A 23 4.69 15.27 2.23
N TRP A 24 5.56 14.60 1.47
CA TRP A 24 5.78 14.83 0.04
C TRP A 24 4.73 14.15 -0.85
N SER A 25 3.97 13.19 -0.33
CA SER A 25 3.02 12.40 -1.12
C SER A 25 1.98 13.27 -1.81
N SER A 26 1.48 12.78 -2.93
CA SER A 26 0.49 13.45 -3.78
C SER A 26 -0.77 13.85 -3.03
N ALA A 27 -1.10 15.14 -3.03
CA ALA A 27 -2.36 15.65 -2.48
C ALA A 27 -3.59 15.10 -3.24
N LEU A 28 -3.44 14.76 -4.51
CA LEU A 28 -4.47 14.12 -5.31
C LEU A 28 -4.79 12.72 -4.75
N GLU A 29 -3.76 11.92 -4.47
CA GLU A 29 -3.95 10.59 -3.90
C GLU A 29 -4.50 10.68 -2.46
N MET A 30 -4.02 11.61 -1.64
CA MET A 30 -4.56 11.85 -0.30
C MET A 30 -6.06 12.16 -0.35
N LYS A 31 -6.49 13.02 -1.26
CA LYS A 31 -7.91 13.34 -1.47
C LYS A 31 -8.70 12.09 -1.86
N ARG A 32 -8.18 11.26 -2.76
CA ARG A 32 -8.84 10.03 -3.21
C ARG A 32 -9.01 9.04 -2.07
N TYR A 33 -7.97 8.86 -1.27
CA TYR A 33 -8.00 8.00 -0.09
C TYR A 33 -9.04 8.46 0.93
N LEU A 34 -9.06 9.75 1.26
CA LEU A 34 -10.09 10.31 2.14
C LEU A 34 -11.50 10.08 1.58
N CYS A 35 -11.71 10.33 0.29
CA CYS A 35 -12.99 10.08 -0.35
C CYS A 35 -13.39 8.60 -0.34
N ARG A 36 -12.42 7.68 -0.45
CA ARG A 36 -12.66 6.24 -0.51
C ARG A 36 -12.87 5.61 0.86
N TYR A 37 -12.18 6.11 1.89
CA TYR A 37 -12.09 5.47 3.19
C TYR A 37 -12.66 6.27 4.36
N VAL A 38 -13.38 7.37 4.10
CA VAL A 38 -13.93 8.21 5.16
C VAL A 38 -14.78 7.42 6.17
N HIS A 39 -15.53 6.42 5.69
CA HIS A 39 -16.38 5.56 6.54
C HIS A 39 -15.59 4.49 7.31
N HIS A 40 -14.29 4.36 7.08
CA HIS A 40 -13.42 3.40 7.76
C HIS A 40 -12.45 4.04 8.73
N ILE A 41 -12.52 5.35 8.94
CA ILE A 41 -11.57 6.08 9.81
C ILE A 41 -11.58 5.53 11.24
N ASP A 42 -12.71 5.12 11.74
CA ASP A 42 -12.86 4.54 13.08
C ASP A 42 -12.19 3.16 13.24
N GLY A 43 -12.09 2.40 12.17
CA GLY A 43 -11.52 1.05 12.15
C GLY A 43 -10.05 0.98 11.73
N LEU A 44 -9.39 2.12 11.45
CA LEU A 44 -7.97 2.13 11.10
C LEU A 44 -7.06 1.71 12.26
N PRO A 45 -7.27 2.15 13.51
CA PRO A 45 -6.36 1.82 14.60
C PRO A 45 -6.33 0.34 14.99
N ASP A 46 -7.40 -0.40 14.75
CA ASP A 46 -7.57 -1.79 15.21
C ASP A 46 -7.77 -2.82 14.10
N PHE A 47 -7.60 -2.41 12.84
CA PHE A 47 -7.84 -3.22 11.64
C PHE A 47 -9.28 -3.71 11.45
N SER A 48 -10.26 -3.22 12.19
CA SER A 48 -11.66 -3.64 12.00
C SER A 48 -12.23 -3.26 10.64
N ALA A 49 -11.65 -2.24 10.01
CA ALA A 49 -11.96 -1.81 8.65
C ALA A 49 -11.44 -2.77 7.56
N LEU A 50 -10.46 -3.63 7.87
CA LEU A 50 -9.79 -4.49 6.91
C LEU A 50 -10.27 -5.94 7.02
N ARG A 51 -10.16 -6.66 5.91
CA ARG A 51 -10.41 -8.11 5.84
C ARG A 51 -9.12 -8.84 5.53
N PHE A 52 -8.90 -9.93 6.22
CA PHE A 52 -7.70 -10.75 6.07
C PHE A 52 -8.09 -12.14 5.61
N THR A 53 -7.26 -12.72 4.73
CA THR A 53 -7.37 -14.11 4.35
C THR A 53 -6.99 -15.04 5.51
N LYS A 54 -7.39 -16.32 5.43
CA LYS A 54 -7.06 -17.30 6.49
C LYS A 54 -5.56 -17.55 6.61
N TYR A 55 -4.89 -17.68 5.48
CA TYR A 55 -3.43 -17.77 5.34
C TYR A 55 -2.93 -16.54 4.55
N ASN A 56 -1.67 -16.50 4.17
CA ASN A 56 -1.15 -15.47 3.26
C ASN A 56 -1.95 -15.41 1.96
N GLN A 57 -1.86 -14.29 1.25
CA GLN A 57 -2.65 -14.07 0.03
C GLN A 57 -2.29 -15.04 -1.09
N TYR A 58 -1.02 -15.47 -1.18
CA TYR A 58 -0.61 -16.43 -2.20
C TYR A 58 -1.36 -17.76 -2.05
N GLU A 59 -1.33 -18.36 -0.86
CA GLU A 59 -1.99 -19.65 -0.60
C GLU A 59 -3.52 -19.57 -0.56
N SER A 60 -4.07 -18.40 -0.19
CA SER A 60 -5.52 -18.23 -0.01
C SER A 60 -6.24 -17.73 -1.26
N MET A 61 -5.56 -16.96 -2.12
CA MET A 61 -6.16 -16.32 -3.28
C MET A 61 -5.43 -16.66 -4.59
N ILE A 62 -4.12 -16.40 -4.67
CA ILE A 62 -3.39 -16.49 -5.93
C ILE A 62 -3.29 -17.93 -6.41
N LEU A 63 -2.78 -18.82 -5.58
CA LEU A 63 -2.61 -20.23 -5.96
C LEU A 63 -3.92 -20.94 -6.34
N PRO A 64 -5.04 -20.77 -5.62
CA PRO A 64 -6.34 -21.30 -6.05
C PRO A 64 -6.81 -20.73 -7.39
N LEU A 65 -6.60 -19.42 -7.61
CA LEU A 65 -6.99 -18.76 -8.85
C LEU A 65 -6.14 -19.24 -10.04
N VAL A 66 -4.83 -19.35 -9.87
CA VAL A 66 -3.91 -19.91 -10.87
C VAL A 66 -4.37 -21.31 -11.27
N LYS A 67 -4.59 -22.20 -10.32
CA LYS A 67 -5.07 -23.57 -10.58
C LYS A 67 -6.40 -23.61 -11.31
N TYR A 68 -7.32 -22.70 -10.97
CA TYR A 68 -8.59 -22.60 -11.66
C TYR A 68 -8.41 -22.18 -13.12
N LEU A 69 -7.60 -21.17 -13.37
CA LEU A 69 -7.33 -20.63 -14.72
C LEU A 69 -6.64 -21.70 -15.61
N GLU A 70 -5.61 -22.36 -15.09
CA GLU A 70 -4.92 -23.45 -15.79
C GLU A 70 -5.86 -24.59 -16.15
N ALA A 71 -6.75 -24.99 -15.22
CA ALA A 71 -7.77 -26.00 -15.48
C ALA A 71 -8.80 -25.60 -16.55
N HIS A 72 -8.89 -24.32 -16.87
CA HIS A 72 -9.74 -23.77 -17.92
C HIS A 72 -8.96 -23.37 -19.19
N GLY A 73 -7.74 -23.84 -19.33
CA GLY A 73 -6.94 -23.68 -20.55
C GLY A 73 -6.11 -22.41 -20.62
N VAL A 74 -6.04 -21.60 -19.55
CA VAL A 74 -5.14 -20.47 -19.49
C VAL A 74 -3.71 -20.95 -19.35
N LYS A 75 -2.82 -20.48 -20.21
CA LYS A 75 -1.39 -20.77 -20.14
C LYS A 75 -0.70 -19.64 -19.37
N ILE A 76 0.10 -19.99 -18.36
CA ILE A 76 0.90 -19.05 -17.59
C ILE A 76 2.36 -19.36 -17.91
N GLU A 77 3.05 -18.41 -18.50
CA GLU A 77 4.47 -18.53 -18.84
C GLU A 77 5.31 -17.58 -17.98
N TYR A 78 6.35 -18.13 -17.37
CA TYR A 78 7.31 -17.40 -16.56
C TYR A 78 8.64 -17.21 -17.31
N GLY A 79 9.50 -16.32 -16.80
CA GLY A 79 10.82 -16.06 -17.39
C GLY A 79 10.74 -15.34 -18.73
N MET A 80 9.64 -14.64 -18.99
CA MET A 80 9.46 -13.77 -20.15
C MET A 80 9.54 -12.31 -19.71
N ASP A 81 10.62 -11.65 -20.01
CA ASP A 81 10.80 -10.21 -19.75
C ASP A 81 10.21 -9.41 -20.91
N VAL A 82 8.98 -8.93 -20.76
CA VAL A 82 8.29 -8.13 -21.79
C VAL A 82 8.89 -6.74 -21.86
N LYS A 83 9.48 -6.41 -23.01
CA LYS A 83 10.16 -5.14 -23.24
C LYS A 83 9.26 -4.06 -23.83
N ASN A 84 8.29 -4.45 -24.64
CA ASN A 84 7.42 -3.48 -25.31
C ASN A 84 6.13 -4.15 -25.81
N VAL A 85 5.09 -3.34 -26.00
CA VAL A 85 3.93 -3.64 -26.84
C VAL A 85 3.90 -2.60 -27.94
N ILE A 86 4.11 -3.02 -29.18
CA ILE A 86 4.10 -2.11 -30.33
C ILE A 86 2.67 -1.75 -30.67
N ILE A 87 2.38 -0.45 -30.71
CA ILE A 87 1.04 0.10 -30.94
C ILE A 87 1.06 0.99 -32.18
N ASP A 88 0.32 0.59 -33.19
CA ASP A 88 0.14 1.36 -34.43
C ASP A 88 -0.96 2.41 -34.27
N LYS A 89 -0.73 3.58 -34.83
CA LYS A 89 -1.68 4.67 -34.93
C LYS A 89 -2.25 4.74 -36.37
N ALA A 90 -3.54 4.48 -36.51
CA ALA A 90 -4.27 4.56 -37.78
C ALA A 90 -5.46 5.51 -37.63
N GLY A 91 -5.26 6.80 -37.95
CA GLY A 91 -6.23 7.84 -37.67
C GLY A 91 -6.48 7.99 -36.19
N ASP A 92 -7.75 7.85 -35.76
CA ASP A 92 -8.12 7.90 -34.34
C ASP A 92 -7.99 6.55 -33.62
N LYS A 93 -7.67 5.48 -34.35
CA LYS A 93 -7.49 4.14 -33.79
C LYS A 93 -6.07 3.91 -33.31
N ARG A 94 -5.95 3.15 -32.21
CA ARG A 94 -4.71 2.63 -31.62
C ARG A 94 -4.82 1.12 -31.54
N VAL A 95 -3.91 0.39 -32.21
CA VAL A 95 -3.99 -1.07 -32.33
C VAL A 95 -2.67 -1.67 -31.89
N ALA A 96 -2.68 -2.51 -30.86
CA ALA A 96 -1.51 -3.32 -30.50
C ALA A 96 -1.25 -4.36 -31.60
N LYS A 97 -0.01 -4.40 -32.12
CA LYS A 97 0.40 -5.25 -33.23
C LYS A 97 1.39 -6.32 -32.86
N GLN A 98 2.18 -6.09 -31.83
CA GLN A 98 3.24 -7.03 -31.47
C GLN A 98 3.61 -6.87 -30.01
N ILE A 99 3.92 -7.99 -29.34
CA ILE A 99 4.57 -8.02 -28.03
C ILE A 99 6.03 -8.39 -28.24
N VAL A 100 6.94 -7.55 -27.73
CA VAL A 100 8.39 -7.79 -27.75
C VAL A 100 8.83 -8.23 -26.36
N TYR A 101 9.54 -9.34 -26.25
CA TYR A 101 10.01 -9.88 -24.98
C TYR A 101 11.36 -10.57 -25.12
N VAL A 102 12.07 -10.71 -23.99
CA VAL A 102 13.31 -11.48 -23.90
C VAL A 102 13.03 -12.76 -23.10
N LYS A 103 13.42 -13.90 -23.66
CA LYS A 103 13.38 -15.21 -23.01
C LYS A 103 14.72 -15.92 -23.25
N ASP A 104 15.31 -16.44 -22.19
CA ASP A 104 16.63 -17.11 -22.24
C ASP A 104 17.73 -16.25 -22.90
N GLY A 105 17.69 -14.94 -22.70
CA GLY A 105 18.63 -13.96 -23.25
C GLY A 105 18.41 -13.63 -24.72
N GLN A 106 17.34 -14.12 -25.35
CA GLN A 106 17.02 -13.87 -26.75
C GLN A 106 15.75 -13.05 -26.88
N GLU A 107 15.79 -11.98 -27.67
CA GLU A 107 14.63 -11.21 -28.04
C GLU A 107 13.73 -12.00 -29.00
N GLN A 108 12.46 -12.01 -28.70
CA GLN A 108 11.40 -12.71 -29.44
C GLN A 108 10.17 -11.82 -29.55
N THR A 109 9.28 -12.16 -30.47
CA THR A 109 8.04 -11.40 -30.68
C THR A 109 6.84 -12.32 -30.78
N ILE A 110 5.68 -11.76 -30.38
CA ILE A 110 4.37 -12.34 -30.65
C ILE A 110 3.61 -11.34 -31.52
N ASP A 111 3.33 -11.72 -32.77
CA ASP A 111 2.49 -10.91 -33.66
C ASP A 111 1.03 -11.03 -33.25
N LEU A 112 0.31 -9.91 -33.31
CA LEU A 112 -1.08 -9.77 -32.90
C LEU A 112 -1.96 -9.39 -34.09
N ILE A 113 -3.15 -9.94 -34.12
CA ILE A 113 -4.21 -9.48 -35.03
C ILE A 113 -5.17 -8.56 -34.25
N GLU A 114 -6.05 -7.86 -34.97
CA GLU A 114 -6.97 -6.87 -34.34
C GLU A 114 -7.96 -7.53 -33.36
N ASP A 115 -8.26 -8.81 -33.54
CA ASP A 115 -9.15 -9.58 -32.65
C ASP A 115 -8.45 -10.10 -31.38
N ASP A 116 -7.11 -10.05 -31.31
CA ASP A 116 -6.36 -10.36 -30.11
C ASP A 116 -6.49 -9.23 -29.09
N LEU A 117 -6.79 -9.55 -27.84
CA LEU A 117 -6.85 -8.57 -26.76
C LEU A 117 -5.60 -8.62 -25.90
N VAL A 118 -4.99 -7.45 -25.64
CA VAL A 118 -3.78 -7.31 -24.82
C VAL A 118 -4.07 -6.54 -23.56
N PHE A 119 -3.81 -7.14 -22.41
CA PHE A 119 -3.96 -6.52 -21.10
C PHE A 119 -2.57 -6.29 -20.49
N ILE A 120 -2.21 -5.04 -20.25
CA ILE A 120 -0.86 -4.60 -19.87
C ILE A 120 -0.88 -4.16 -18.41
N THR A 121 -0.19 -4.88 -17.54
CA THR A 121 0.09 -4.40 -16.18
C THR A 121 1.35 -3.56 -16.21
N ASN A 122 1.20 -2.24 -16.31
CA ASN A 122 2.28 -1.29 -16.41
C ASN A 122 2.80 -0.85 -15.05
N GLY A 123 4.12 -0.79 -14.88
CA GLY A 123 4.77 -0.46 -13.61
C GLY A 123 4.55 -1.50 -12.52
N CYS A 124 5.45 -1.58 -11.55
CA CYS A 124 5.33 -2.51 -10.43
C CYS A 124 5.96 -1.94 -9.16
N CYS A 125 5.21 -1.90 -8.06
CA CYS A 125 5.71 -1.41 -6.76
C CYS A 125 6.78 -2.31 -6.15
N THR A 126 6.83 -3.58 -6.53
CA THR A 126 7.78 -4.57 -6.02
C THR A 126 8.89 -4.90 -7.02
N ASP A 127 8.95 -4.16 -8.13
CA ASP A 127 10.02 -4.32 -9.11
C ASP A 127 11.39 -4.06 -8.47
N THR A 128 12.39 -4.85 -8.86
CA THR A 128 13.77 -4.78 -8.33
C THR A 128 13.88 -4.89 -6.80
N SER A 129 12.93 -5.55 -6.13
CA SER A 129 13.02 -5.81 -4.69
C SER A 129 14.25 -6.67 -4.37
N CYS A 130 14.99 -6.26 -3.33
CA CYS A 130 16.20 -6.93 -2.90
C CYS A 130 15.98 -7.59 -1.53
N TYR A 131 16.49 -8.80 -1.36
CA TYR A 131 16.31 -9.59 -0.15
C TYR A 131 17.62 -9.72 0.61
N GLY A 132 17.52 -9.67 1.93
CA GLY A 132 18.55 -10.09 2.85
C GLY A 132 18.04 -11.21 3.76
N ASP A 133 18.94 -11.80 4.51
CA ASP A 133 18.60 -12.86 5.47
C ASP A 133 19.14 -12.52 6.88
N GLN A 134 19.13 -13.49 7.78
CA GLN A 134 19.60 -13.33 9.15
C GLN A 134 21.00 -12.72 9.24
N THR A 135 21.89 -13.02 8.29
CA THR A 135 23.32 -12.69 8.34
C THR A 135 23.80 -11.80 7.20
N HIS A 136 22.97 -11.58 6.18
CA HIS A 136 23.30 -10.78 5.01
C HIS A 136 22.35 -9.61 4.83
N THR A 137 22.91 -8.48 4.43
CA THR A 137 22.13 -7.30 4.03
C THR A 137 21.51 -7.51 2.64
N PRO A 138 20.42 -6.81 2.29
CA PRO A 138 19.97 -6.76 0.89
C PRO A 138 21.08 -6.21 -0.02
N ASP A 139 21.26 -6.83 -1.18
CA ASP A 139 22.19 -6.29 -2.20
C ASP A 139 21.51 -5.17 -2.98
N LEU A 140 21.90 -3.93 -2.71
CA LEU A 140 21.37 -2.73 -3.36
C LEU A 140 22.17 -2.28 -4.59
N SER A 141 23.17 -3.03 -5.01
CA SER A 141 24.10 -2.63 -6.11
C SER A 141 23.39 -2.39 -7.45
N GLN A 142 22.27 -3.05 -7.69
CA GLN A 142 21.47 -2.93 -8.90
C GLN A 142 20.30 -1.94 -8.77
N VAL A 143 20.06 -1.39 -7.58
CA VAL A 143 18.98 -0.44 -7.38
C VAL A 143 19.35 0.92 -7.97
N LYS A 144 18.57 1.38 -8.93
CA LYS A 144 18.78 2.67 -9.63
C LYS A 144 17.42 3.31 -9.90
N ASN A 145 17.42 4.64 -9.92
CA ASN A 145 16.24 5.41 -10.29
C ASN A 145 15.75 5.02 -11.69
N GLY A 146 14.47 4.69 -11.77
CA GLY A 146 13.83 4.34 -13.02
C GLY A 146 14.20 2.99 -13.63
N ALA A 147 15.01 2.16 -12.96
CA ALA A 147 15.36 0.82 -13.45
C ALA A 147 14.35 -0.23 -13.00
N GLY A 148 14.05 -1.20 -13.85
CA GLY A 148 13.18 -2.32 -13.60
C GLY A 148 12.45 -2.79 -14.83
N GLU A 149 12.15 -4.08 -14.91
CA GLU A 149 11.55 -4.69 -16.11
C GLU A 149 10.18 -4.08 -16.44
N SER A 150 9.33 -3.92 -15.43
CA SER A 150 8.00 -3.32 -15.62
C SER A 150 8.06 -1.82 -15.95
N TRP A 151 9.04 -1.10 -15.39
CA TRP A 151 9.23 0.32 -15.66
C TRP A 151 9.79 0.55 -17.07
N ASP A 152 10.75 -0.27 -17.49
CA ASP A 152 11.35 -0.19 -18.84
C ASP A 152 10.31 -0.52 -19.92
N MET A 153 9.50 -1.56 -19.71
CA MET A 153 8.36 -1.86 -20.60
C MET A 153 7.43 -0.66 -20.73
N TRP A 154 7.01 -0.07 -19.60
CA TRP A 154 6.09 1.07 -19.64
C TRP A 154 6.72 2.30 -20.29
N LYS A 155 8.00 2.59 -20.06
CA LYS A 155 8.73 3.66 -20.76
C LYS A 155 8.74 3.46 -22.27
N ASN A 156 9.01 2.23 -22.73
CA ASN A 156 9.02 1.90 -24.14
C ASN A 156 7.62 2.07 -24.76
N ILE A 157 6.57 1.68 -24.08
CA ILE A 157 5.18 1.90 -24.53
C ILE A 157 4.86 3.40 -24.55
N ALA A 158 5.18 4.12 -23.49
CA ALA A 158 4.87 5.55 -23.36
C ALA A 158 5.60 6.40 -24.41
N ALA A 159 6.80 5.99 -24.83
CA ALA A 159 7.59 6.68 -25.85
C ALA A 159 6.96 6.61 -27.27
N GLN A 160 6.00 5.72 -27.50
CA GLN A 160 5.32 5.60 -28.79
C GLN A 160 4.19 6.62 -29.00
N ALA A 161 3.81 7.36 -27.94
CA ALA A 161 2.71 8.31 -27.99
C ALA A 161 3.16 9.71 -27.60
N GLU A 162 2.47 10.70 -28.12
CA GLU A 162 2.67 12.10 -27.74
C GLU A 162 1.81 12.45 -26.51
N HIS A 163 2.25 13.47 -25.76
CA HIS A 163 1.45 14.12 -24.71
C HIS A 163 0.95 13.24 -23.55
N GLY A 164 1.62 12.11 -23.27
CA GLY A 164 1.27 11.27 -22.14
C GLY A 164 0.02 10.41 -22.34
N GLU A 165 -0.35 10.11 -23.57
CA GLU A 165 -1.48 9.24 -23.92
C GLU A 165 -1.38 7.87 -23.23
N TYR A 166 -0.14 7.34 -23.12
CA TYR A 166 0.16 6.08 -22.40
C TYR A 166 0.85 6.32 -21.05
N GLY A 167 0.63 7.51 -20.45
CA GLY A 167 1.14 7.88 -19.15
C GLY A 167 2.58 8.41 -19.17
N ASN A 168 3.11 8.64 -17.96
CA ASN A 168 4.46 9.13 -17.73
C ASN A 168 5.10 8.33 -16.59
N PRO A 169 5.77 7.21 -16.86
CA PRO A 169 6.39 6.36 -15.85
C PRO A 169 7.42 7.08 -14.98
N ASP A 170 8.15 8.06 -15.52
CA ASP A 170 9.17 8.80 -14.77
C ASP A 170 8.58 9.62 -13.60
N ALA A 171 7.30 10.00 -13.68
CA ALA A 171 6.61 10.62 -12.55
C ALA A 171 6.56 9.73 -11.30
N PHE A 172 6.75 8.41 -11.46
CA PHE A 172 6.61 7.43 -10.38
C PHE A 172 7.94 6.77 -9.99
N CYS A 173 8.82 6.49 -10.93
CA CYS A 173 10.02 5.67 -10.69
C CYS A 173 11.34 6.45 -10.65
N SER A 174 11.33 7.77 -10.80
CA SER A 174 12.55 8.58 -10.89
C SER A 174 13.23 8.90 -9.56
N ASP A 175 12.61 8.59 -8.42
CA ASP A 175 13.12 8.92 -7.08
C ASP A 175 12.97 7.74 -6.11
N VAL A 176 13.93 6.81 -6.17
CA VAL A 176 13.97 5.65 -5.28
C VAL A 176 14.15 6.06 -3.82
N ASP A 177 14.91 7.13 -3.54
CA ASP A 177 15.13 7.57 -2.15
C ASP A 177 13.83 8.03 -1.48
N ALA A 178 12.90 8.60 -2.24
CA ALA A 178 11.58 8.96 -1.74
C ALA A 178 10.59 7.77 -1.70
N THR A 179 10.67 6.86 -2.67
CA THR A 179 9.64 5.82 -2.87
C THR A 179 9.92 4.51 -2.18
N ASN A 180 11.15 4.29 -1.72
CA ASN A 180 11.51 3.05 -1.06
C ASN A 180 10.95 2.94 0.37
N TRP A 181 10.80 1.74 0.82
CA TRP A 181 10.81 1.33 2.22
C TRP A 181 11.43 -0.05 2.34
N MET A 182 11.70 -0.47 3.56
CA MET A 182 12.22 -1.80 3.85
C MET A 182 11.29 -2.50 4.82
N SER A 183 10.98 -3.73 4.55
CA SER A 183 10.25 -4.60 5.46
C SER A 183 11.12 -5.75 5.94
N ALA A 184 10.70 -6.38 7.04
CA ALA A 184 11.29 -7.61 7.52
C ALA A 184 10.21 -8.53 8.09
N THR A 185 10.47 -9.82 8.03
CA THR A 185 9.68 -10.83 8.71
C THR A 185 10.57 -11.55 9.72
N VAL A 186 10.24 -11.39 10.99
CA VAL A 186 10.88 -12.13 12.09
C VAL A 186 10.06 -13.37 12.40
N ALA A 187 10.70 -14.53 12.37
CA ALA A 187 10.12 -15.80 12.76
C ALA A 187 10.72 -16.23 14.13
N THR A 188 9.86 -16.51 15.09
CA THR A 188 10.31 -16.99 16.42
C THR A 188 9.29 -17.92 17.08
N SER A 189 9.77 -18.85 17.88
CA SER A 189 8.97 -19.67 18.80
C SER A 189 9.45 -19.51 20.27
N ASN A 190 10.31 -18.53 20.53
CA ASN A 190 10.92 -18.32 21.84
C ASN A 190 9.92 -17.73 22.83
N GLU A 191 9.72 -18.40 23.95
CA GLU A 191 8.74 -18.01 24.98
C GLU A 191 9.07 -16.69 25.69
N GLU A 192 10.35 -16.32 25.80
CA GLU A 192 10.75 -15.03 26.37
C GLU A 192 10.29 -13.88 25.46
N ILE A 193 10.54 -13.98 24.15
CA ILE A 193 10.10 -13.00 23.16
C ILE A 193 8.56 -12.93 23.12
N ILE A 194 7.89 -14.10 23.14
CA ILE A 194 6.42 -14.16 23.13
C ILE A 194 5.83 -13.44 24.36
N LYS A 195 6.46 -13.54 25.54
CA LYS A 195 6.04 -12.79 26.73
C LYS A 195 6.14 -11.27 26.51
N HIS A 196 7.21 -10.78 25.89
CA HIS A 196 7.35 -9.36 25.56
C HIS A 196 6.26 -8.92 24.57
N ILE A 197 5.99 -9.71 23.52
CA ILE A 197 4.87 -9.46 22.60
C ILE A 197 3.54 -9.39 23.39
N MET A 198 3.26 -10.34 24.26
CA MET A 198 2.04 -10.36 25.08
C MET A 198 1.94 -9.14 26.01
N ASN A 199 3.06 -8.65 26.54
CA ASN A 199 3.09 -7.44 27.36
C ASN A 199 2.67 -6.20 26.57
N VAL A 200 3.04 -6.10 25.30
CA VAL A 200 2.62 -5.01 24.41
C VAL A 200 1.18 -5.20 23.93
N CYS A 201 0.88 -6.36 23.37
CA CYS A 201 -0.39 -6.62 22.65
C CYS A 201 -1.55 -7.08 23.56
N LYS A 202 -1.25 -7.45 24.81
CA LYS A 202 -2.21 -8.01 25.79
C LYS A 202 -2.93 -9.27 25.31
N ARG A 203 -2.33 -10.03 24.39
CA ARG A 203 -2.84 -11.28 23.79
C ARG A 203 -1.69 -12.22 23.43
N ASP A 204 -1.98 -13.51 23.45
CA ASP A 204 -1.07 -14.52 22.90
C ASP A 204 -1.14 -14.47 21.35
N PRO A 205 -0.02 -14.27 20.66
CA PRO A 205 0.03 -14.22 19.21
C PRO A 205 -0.41 -15.53 18.53
N ARG A 206 -0.40 -16.65 19.23
CA ARG A 206 -0.77 -17.97 18.73
C ARG A 206 -2.29 -18.22 18.69
N THR A 207 -3.11 -17.29 19.16
CA THR A 207 -4.57 -17.49 19.33
C THR A 207 -5.38 -17.44 18.03
N GLY A 208 -4.76 -17.25 16.87
CA GLY A 208 -5.44 -17.17 15.58
C GLY A 208 -6.22 -15.87 15.34
N LYS A 209 -6.02 -14.84 16.15
CA LYS A 209 -6.56 -13.48 15.96
C LYS A 209 -5.43 -12.53 15.54
N VAL A 210 -5.79 -11.38 14.95
CA VAL A 210 -4.81 -10.32 14.73
C VAL A 210 -4.30 -9.85 16.09
N THR A 211 -3.05 -10.14 16.38
CA THR A 211 -2.50 -10.02 17.74
C THR A 211 -2.31 -8.59 18.17
N THR A 212 -1.75 -7.77 17.30
CA THR A 212 -1.52 -6.35 17.59
C THR A 212 -2.81 -5.52 17.59
N GLY A 213 -3.90 -6.03 17.02
CA GLY A 213 -5.14 -5.28 16.87
C GLY A 213 -5.04 -4.12 15.87
N GLY A 214 -3.93 -4.04 15.13
CA GLY A 214 -3.59 -2.98 14.19
C GLY A 214 -2.11 -2.95 13.92
N ILE A 215 -1.59 -1.88 13.33
CA ILE A 215 -0.15 -1.64 13.24
C ILE A 215 0.31 -0.93 14.52
N VAL A 216 1.35 -1.47 15.13
CA VAL A 216 2.05 -0.79 16.22
C VAL A 216 3.07 0.15 15.63
N THR A 217 2.87 1.45 15.78
CA THR A 217 3.85 2.46 15.41
C THR A 217 4.74 2.75 16.62
N VAL A 218 6.02 2.64 16.42
CA VAL A 218 7.00 2.99 17.46
C VAL A 218 7.22 4.49 17.43
N LYS A 219 6.54 5.21 18.32
CA LYS A 219 6.57 6.69 18.33
C LYS A 219 7.97 7.24 18.51
N ASP A 220 8.80 6.61 19.34
CA ASP A 220 10.16 7.07 19.62
C ASP A 220 11.12 6.86 18.42
N SER A 221 10.71 6.09 17.40
CA SER A 221 11.50 5.87 16.19
C SER A 221 11.13 6.81 15.03
N THR A 222 10.21 7.75 15.21
CA THR A 222 9.71 8.60 14.12
C THR A 222 10.79 9.47 13.46
N GLU A 223 11.80 9.89 14.20
CA GLU A 223 12.95 10.63 13.70
C GLU A 223 14.10 9.70 13.23
N ASN A 224 14.02 8.42 13.54
CA ASN A 224 14.96 7.34 13.21
C ASN A 224 14.38 6.50 12.07
N TRP A 225 14.26 5.18 12.21
CA TRP A 225 13.73 4.30 11.17
C TRP A 225 12.25 4.55 10.85
N TYR A 226 11.49 5.19 11.72
CA TYR A 226 10.02 5.22 11.65
C TYR A 226 9.44 3.81 11.62
N LEU A 227 9.89 2.99 12.60
CA LEU A 227 9.57 1.57 12.66
C LEU A 227 8.11 1.34 13.01
N SER A 228 7.49 0.46 12.27
CA SER A 228 6.15 -0.06 12.57
C SER A 228 6.16 -1.58 12.46
N TRP A 229 5.28 -2.25 13.20
CA TRP A 229 5.16 -3.69 13.15
C TRP A 229 3.76 -4.18 13.43
N THR A 230 3.46 -5.39 12.96
CA THR A 230 2.19 -6.07 13.22
C THR A 230 2.36 -7.57 13.26
N ILE A 231 1.51 -8.23 14.01
CA ILE A 231 1.36 -9.69 13.99
C ILE A 231 -0.05 -9.98 13.49
N ASN A 232 -0.12 -10.38 12.24
CA ASN A 232 -1.36 -10.82 11.63
C ASN A 232 -1.81 -12.17 12.21
N ARG A 233 -3.00 -12.62 11.79
CA ARG A 233 -3.54 -13.92 12.17
C ARG A 233 -2.53 -15.04 11.91
N GLN A 234 -2.28 -15.87 12.94
CA GLN A 234 -1.44 -17.06 12.83
C GLN A 234 -2.31 -18.34 12.67
N PRO A 235 -1.84 -19.36 11.97
CA PRO A 235 -0.63 -19.38 11.13
C PRO A 235 -0.84 -18.60 9.83
N GLN A 236 0.22 -18.01 9.29
CA GLN A 236 0.19 -17.31 7.99
C GLN A 236 0.44 -18.26 6.81
N PHE A 237 1.09 -19.40 7.04
CA PHE A 237 1.32 -20.45 6.06
C PHE A 237 0.67 -21.74 6.51
N LYS A 238 0.16 -22.53 5.58
CA LYS A 238 -0.45 -23.85 5.88
C LYS A 238 0.53 -24.83 6.54
N SER A 239 1.81 -24.73 6.15
CA SER A 239 2.90 -25.55 6.68
C SER A 239 3.59 -24.96 7.91
N GLN A 240 3.16 -23.80 8.41
CA GLN A 240 3.78 -23.14 9.57
C GLN A 240 3.62 -23.99 10.83
N ASP A 241 4.71 -24.16 11.60
CA ASP A 241 4.66 -24.76 12.92
C ASP A 241 3.72 -23.98 13.85
N LYS A 242 2.96 -24.68 14.68
CA LYS A 242 1.94 -24.11 15.56
C LYS A 242 2.50 -23.15 16.63
N ASN A 243 3.76 -23.37 17.03
CA ASN A 243 4.43 -22.54 18.02
C ASN A 243 5.18 -21.36 17.37
N MET A 244 5.38 -21.41 16.06
CA MET A 244 6.05 -20.34 15.32
C MET A 244 5.14 -19.13 15.19
N VAL A 245 5.66 -17.95 15.47
CA VAL A 245 5.00 -16.65 15.26
C VAL A 245 5.79 -15.87 14.23
N LEU A 246 5.09 -15.31 13.25
CA LEU A 246 5.66 -14.44 12.23
C LEU A 246 5.26 -13.00 12.53
N ILE A 247 6.24 -12.14 12.69
CA ILE A 247 6.10 -10.71 12.95
C ILE A 247 6.53 -9.96 11.69
N TRP A 248 5.66 -9.10 11.17
CA TRP A 248 6.01 -8.23 10.06
C TRP A 248 6.39 -6.85 10.55
N LEU A 249 7.54 -6.36 10.10
CA LEU A 249 8.11 -5.06 10.42
C LEU A 249 8.25 -4.25 9.13
N TYR A 250 8.21 -2.92 9.24
CA TYR A 250 8.63 -2.05 8.15
C TYR A 250 9.11 -0.69 8.64
N SER A 251 9.95 -0.06 7.85
CA SER A 251 10.50 1.28 8.09
C SER A 251 10.20 2.19 6.90
N LEU A 252 9.82 3.42 7.19
CA LEU A 252 9.63 4.48 6.19
C LEU A 252 10.90 5.34 6.00
N ASN A 253 11.86 5.29 6.94
CA ASN A 253 13.11 6.04 6.89
C ASN A 253 14.29 5.08 6.79
N THR A 254 14.44 4.41 5.66
CA THR A 254 15.43 3.33 5.49
C THR A 254 16.88 3.80 5.52
N ASN A 255 17.13 5.10 5.36
CA ASN A 255 18.45 5.75 5.30
C ASN A 255 18.88 6.42 6.60
N LYS A 256 18.08 6.34 7.66
CA LYS A 256 18.41 6.89 8.98
C LYS A 256 18.90 5.80 9.94
N PRO A 257 19.69 6.14 10.97
CA PRO A 257 20.05 5.19 12.01
C PRO A 257 18.85 4.80 12.87
N GLY A 258 18.88 3.60 13.45
CA GLY A 258 17.89 3.15 14.45
C GLY A 258 18.11 3.80 15.80
N ASN A 259 17.26 3.47 16.75
CA ASN A 259 17.40 3.91 18.13
C ASN A 259 18.45 3.09 18.89
N TYR A 260 18.47 1.78 18.69
CA TYR A 260 19.40 0.82 19.25
C TYR A 260 20.52 0.50 18.26
N VAL A 261 20.16 0.08 17.05
CA VAL A 261 21.11 -0.20 15.97
C VAL A 261 21.48 1.11 15.26
N GLN A 262 22.71 1.58 15.47
CA GLN A 262 23.19 2.86 14.94
C GLN A 262 23.60 2.76 13.45
N LYS A 263 22.74 2.10 12.64
CA LYS A 263 22.90 1.92 11.18
C LYS A 263 21.60 2.25 10.47
N ALA A 264 21.69 2.63 9.20
CA ALA A 264 20.51 2.74 8.34
C ALA A 264 19.88 1.34 8.13
N MET A 265 18.55 1.22 8.22
CA MET A 265 17.90 -0.10 8.13
C MET A 265 18.27 -0.84 6.85
N ARG A 266 18.40 -0.12 5.73
CA ARG A 266 18.77 -0.70 4.42
C ARG A 266 20.16 -1.34 4.39
N ASP A 267 21.02 -1.00 5.35
CA ASP A 267 22.39 -1.52 5.48
C ASP A 267 22.49 -2.57 6.60
N CYS A 268 21.35 -2.99 7.18
CA CYS A 268 21.29 -3.95 8.27
C CYS A 268 21.06 -5.37 7.77
N THR A 269 21.66 -6.32 8.49
CA THR A 269 21.31 -7.74 8.39
C THR A 269 19.96 -8.00 9.07
N GLY A 270 19.36 -9.16 8.83
CA GLY A 270 18.15 -9.56 9.54
C GLY A 270 18.32 -9.62 11.05
N GLU A 271 19.48 -10.08 11.55
CA GLU A 271 19.82 -10.07 12.98
C GLU A 271 19.76 -8.66 13.56
N GLU A 272 20.39 -7.68 12.90
CA GLU A 272 20.38 -6.27 13.34
C GLU A 272 18.99 -5.66 13.33
N VAL A 273 18.20 -5.95 12.30
CA VAL A 273 16.78 -5.50 12.24
C VAL A 273 15.97 -6.11 13.40
N CYS A 274 16.20 -7.37 13.71
CA CYS A 274 15.57 -8.03 14.85
C CYS A 274 15.98 -7.40 16.18
N GLN A 275 17.26 -7.04 16.36
CA GLN A 275 17.76 -6.36 17.56
C GLN A 275 17.03 -5.04 17.82
N GLU A 276 16.85 -4.20 16.80
CA GLU A 276 16.11 -2.94 16.91
C GLU A 276 14.65 -3.19 17.35
N TRP A 277 13.97 -4.18 16.75
CA TRP A 277 12.62 -4.52 17.13
C TRP A 277 12.52 -5.05 18.57
N LEU A 278 13.43 -5.94 19.00
CA LEU A 278 13.49 -6.47 20.36
C LEU A 278 13.68 -5.36 21.40
N TYR A 279 14.51 -4.37 21.09
CA TYR A 279 14.67 -3.16 21.91
C TYR A 279 13.33 -2.47 22.12
N HIS A 280 12.56 -2.25 21.04
CA HIS A 280 11.30 -1.54 21.10
C HIS A 280 10.13 -2.31 21.74
N ILE A 281 10.20 -3.62 21.84
CA ILE A 281 9.22 -4.41 22.61
C ILE A 281 9.62 -4.59 24.08
N GLY A 282 10.74 -3.97 24.52
CA GLY A 282 11.18 -3.92 25.91
C GLY A 282 11.97 -5.14 26.35
N VAL A 283 12.69 -5.81 25.47
CA VAL A 283 13.69 -6.83 25.83
C VAL A 283 14.87 -6.13 26.51
N PRO A 284 15.39 -6.65 27.64
CA PRO A 284 16.58 -6.11 28.28
C PRO A 284 17.77 -6.06 27.32
N THR A 285 18.54 -4.97 27.34
CA THR A 285 19.59 -4.72 26.33
C THR A 285 20.71 -5.77 26.35
N ASP A 286 21.01 -6.38 27.53
CA ASP A 286 21.95 -7.48 27.67
C ASP A 286 21.47 -8.82 27.08
N ARG A 287 20.20 -8.93 26.71
CA ARG A 287 19.57 -10.11 26.10
C ARG A 287 19.35 -9.99 24.61
N ILE A 288 19.35 -8.77 24.07
CA ILE A 288 18.90 -8.49 22.69
C ILE A 288 19.75 -9.28 21.67
N GLU A 289 21.06 -9.17 21.72
CA GLU A 289 21.95 -9.82 20.72
C GLU A 289 21.82 -11.34 20.75
N GLU A 290 21.78 -11.93 21.95
CA GLU A 290 21.63 -13.38 22.09
C GLU A 290 20.30 -13.86 21.51
N LEU A 291 19.20 -13.19 21.85
CA LEU A 291 17.86 -13.58 21.38
C LEU A 291 17.70 -13.36 19.87
N ALA A 292 18.19 -12.25 19.34
CA ALA A 292 18.15 -11.99 17.90
C ALA A 292 18.91 -13.06 17.12
N ARG A 293 20.09 -13.46 17.57
CA ARG A 293 20.95 -14.44 16.91
C ARG A 293 20.43 -15.87 17.02
N ASN A 294 20.00 -16.30 18.21
CA ASN A 294 19.78 -17.71 18.52
C ASN A 294 18.30 -18.11 18.56
N ALA A 295 17.38 -17.13 18.69
CA ALA A 295 15.97 -17.39 18.90
C ALA A 295 15.07 -16.84 17.79
N CYS A 296 15.63 -16.13 16.84
CA CYS A 296 14.92 -15.53 15.71
C CYS A 296 15.56 -15.93 14.38
N ASN A 297 14.74 -15.95 13.34
CA ASN A 297 15.19 -15.97 11.96
C ASN A 297 14.48 -14.82 11.22
N THR A 298 15.26 -13.91 10.64
CA THR A 298 14.74 -12.68 10.06
C THR A 298 15.14 -12.59 8.59
N THR A 299 14.14 -12.45 7.74
CA THR A 299 14.31 -12.13 6.31
C THR A 299 13.94 -10.67 6.10
N THR A 300 14.80 -9.94 5.42
CA THR A 300 14.57 -8.53 5.06
C THR A 300 14.23 -8.39 3.58
N CYS A 301 13.49 -7.33 3.24
CA CYS A 301 13.12 -7.01 1.87
C CYS A 301 13.15 -5.50 1.67
N PHE A 302 14.10 -5.01 0.89
CA PHE A 302 14.14 -3.63 0.43
C PHE A 302 13.35 -3.51 -0.87
N MET A 303 12.38 -2.60 -0.90
CA MET A 303 11.47 -2.40 -2.04
C MET A 303 11.64 -0.97 -2.57
N PRO A 304 12.35 -0.77 -3.69
CA PRO A 304 12.67 0.55 -4.22
C PRO A 304 11.45 1.40 -4.55
N TYR A 305 10.38 0.78 -5.06
CA TYR A 305 9.22 1.47 -5.65
C TYR A 305 7.92 1.29 -4.88
N ILE A 306 7.97 0.84 -3.63
CA ILE A 306 6.74 0.48 -2.89
C ILE A 306 5.79 1.66 -2.72
N ASN A 307 6.30 2.89 -2.63
CA ASN A 307 5.52 4.12 -2.54
C ASN A 307 5.46 4.92 -3.86
N ALA A 308 5.93 4.35 -4.96
CA ALA A 308 5.96 5.02 -6.26
C ALA A 308 4.60 5.60 -6.67
N PHE A 309 3.52 4.88 -6.39
CA PHE A 309 2.17 5.32 -6.71
C PHE A 309 1.68 6.55 -5.92
N PHE A 310 2.39 6.97 -4.86
CA PHE A 310 2.10 8.19 -4.10
C PHE A 310 2.90 9.41 -4.54
N GLN A 311 3.76 9.28 -5.54
CA GLN A 311 4.51 10.41 -6.08
C GLN A 311 3.58 11.54 -6.55
N PRO A 312 3.98 12.80 -6.37
CA PRO A 312 3.28 13.95 -6.94
C PRO A 312 3.19 13.82 -8.46
N ARG A 313 1.99 13.91 -8.99
CA ARG A 313 1.73 13.65 -10.40
C ARG A 313 0.62 14.54 -10.97
N LYS A 314 0.58 14.61 -12.29
CA LYS A 314 -0.58 15.09 -13.05
C LYS A 314 -1.58 13.96 -13.28
N TRP A 315 -2.80 14.31 -13.64
CA TRP A 315 -3.84 13.33 -13.97
C TRP A 315 -3.40 12.39 -15.09
N SER A 316 -2.82 12.95 -16.16
CA SER A 316 -2.38 12.22 -17.34
C SER A 316 -1.13 11.35 -17.16
N ASP A 317 -0.46 11.40 -16.00
CA ASP A 317 0.73 10.57 -15.77
C ASP A 317 0.40 9.07 -15.63
N ARG A 318 -0.86 8.71 -15.32
CA ARG A 318 -1.36 7.35 -15.50
C ARG A 318 -2.21 7.28 -16.77
N PRO A 319 -2.00 6.27 -17.63
CA PRO A 319 -2.89 6.05 -18.76
C PRO A 319 -4.29 5.65 -18.25
N LEU A 320 -5.33 5.99 -19.01
CA LEU A 320 -6.66 5.42 -18.79
C LEU A 320 -6.60 3.89 -18.92
N VAL A 321 -7.49 3.17 -18.26
CA VAL A 321 -7.60 1.72 -18.42
C VAL A 321 -7.73 1.35 -19.89
N VAL A 322 -8.62 1.98 -20.62
CA VAL A 322 -8.69 1.90 -22.08
C VAL A 322 -8.42 3.29 -22.62
N PRO A 323 -7.23 3.57 -23.19
CA PRO A 323 -6.92 4.86 -23.81
C PRO A 323 -7.88 5.20 -24.93
N GLU A 324 -8.05 6.49 -25.20
CA GLU A 324 -8.92 6.94 -26.30
C GLU A 324 -8.42 6.37 -27.63
N GLY A 325 -9.33 5.77 -28.38
CA GLY A 325 -9.03 5.11 -29.65
C GLY A 325 -8.40 3.72 -29.53
N ALA A 326 -8.11 3.21 -28.34
CA ALA A 326 -7.60 1.85 -28.17
C ALA A 326 -8.64 0.82 -28.64
N VAL A 327 -8.22 -0.07 -29.54
CA VAL A 327 -9.08 -1.08 -30.16
C VAL A 327 -8.98 -2.41 -29.41
N ASN A 328 -7.78 -2.84 -29.10
CA ASN A 328 -7.49 -4.20 -28.65
C ASN A 328 -6.52 -4.28 -27.47
N PHE A 329 -6.30 -3.19 -26.74
CA PHE A 329 -5.43 -3.22 -25.56
C PHE A 329 -5.95 -2.35 -24.42
N ALA A 330 -5.54 -2.68 -23.21
CA ALA A 330 -5.86 -1.94 -22.01
C ALA A 330 -4.71 -1.99 -20.99
N PHE A 331 -4.60 -0.93 -20.15
CA PHE A 331 -3.69 -0.88 -19.02
C PHE A 331 -4.41 -1.32 -17.74
N LEU A 332 -3.73 -2.09 -16.91
CA LEU A 332 -4.27 -2.66 -15.69
C LEU A 332 -3.43 -2.31 -14.46
N GLY A 333 -4.03 -2.42 -13.29
CA GLY A 333 -3.32 -2.39 -12.00
C GLY A 333 -3.12 -0.98 -11.44
N GLN A 334 -2.13 -0.84 -10.55
CA GLN A 334 -1.96 0.35 -9.72
C GLN A 334 -1.55 1.61 -10.50
N PHE A 335 -1.03 1.46 -11.71
CA PHE A 335 -0.57 2.56 -12.55
C PHE A 335 -1.47 2.83 -13.76
N ALA A 336 -2.64 2.20 -13.84
CA ALA A 336 -3.73 2.61 -14.73
C ALA A 336 -4.69 3.56 -14.00
N GLU A 337 -5.34 4.48 -14.71
CA GLU A 337 -6.24 5.48 -14.12
C GLU A 337 -7.69 5.03 -14.21
N THR A 338 -8.37 4.95 -13.06
CA THR A 338 -9.81 4.83 -12.98
C THR A 338 -10.38 5.90 -12.04
N PRO A 339 -11.43 6.64 -12.44
CA PRO A 339 -11.75 7.93 -11.82
C PRO A 339 -12.39 7.84 -10.43
N ARG A 340 -12.94 6.71 -10.02
CA ARG A 340 -13.80 6.62 -8.83
C ARG A 340 -13.24 5.77 -7.69
N ASP A 341 -12.02 5.29 -7.82
CA ASP A 341 -11.38 4.46 -6.81
C ASP A 341 -9.98 4.99 -6.47
N THR A 342 -9.28 4.34 -5.59
CA THR A 342 -7.92 4.69 -5.22
C THR A 342 -7.01 3.46 -5.22
N ILE A 343 -5.77 3.69 -5.54
CA ILE A 343 -4.68 2.71 -5.63
C ILE A 343 -4.41 2.00 -4.29
N PHE A 344 -3.49 1.05 -4.28
CA PHE A 344 -3.02 0.28 -3.11
C PHE A 344 -4.00 -0.81 -2.64
N THR A 345 -5.10 -1.02 -3.32
CA THR A 345 -6.08 -2.05 -2.95
C THR A 345 -6.16 -3.14 -4.01
N THR A 346 -6.46 -4.37 -3.58
CA THR A 346 -6.76 -5.47 -4.50
C THR A 346 -7.99 -5.14 -5.35
N GLU A 347 -8.96 -4.44 -4.78
CA GLU A 347 -10.17 -4.00 -5.46
C GLU A 347 -9.87 -3.08 -6.63
N TYR A 348 -8.88 -2.19 -6.50
CA TYR A 348 -8.48 -1.31 -7.60
C TYR A 348 -7.99 -2.10 -8.82
N SER A 349 -7.12 -3.10 -8.59
CA SER A 349 -6.62 -3.96 -9.66
C SER A 349 -7.76 -4.78 -10.31
N MET A 350 -8.68 -5.32 -9.51
CA MET A 350 -9.86 -6.02 -10.01
C MET A 350 -10.78 -5.10 -10.83
N ARG A 351 -10.98 -3.86 -10.37
CA ARG A 351 -11.78 -2.85 -11.06
C ARG A 351 -11.21 -2.52 -12.44
N THR A 352 -9.90 -2.28 -12.53
CA THR A 352 -9.26 -2.00 -13.83
C THR A 352 -9.40 -3.17 -14.79
N GLY A 353 -9.29 -4.41 -14.30
CA GLY A 353 -9.51 -5.63 -15.11
C GLY A 353 -10.94 -5.74 -15.61
N MET A 354 -11.95 -5.49 -14.76
CA MET A 354 -13.36 -5.51 -15.16
C MET A 354 -13.66 -4.40 -16.17
N GLU A 355 -13.16 -3.18 -15.94
CA GLU A 355 -13.34 -2.04 -16.84
C GLU A 355 -12.74 -2.33 -18.22
N ALA A 356 -11.51 -2.88 -18.25
CA ALA A 356 -10.85 -3.26 -19.49
C ALA A 356 -11.67 -4.27 -20.32
N VAL A 357 -12.09 -5.36 -19.67
CA VAL A 357 -12.86 -6.43 -20.33
C VAL A 357 -14.22 -5.91 -20.82
N TYR A 358 -14.94 -5.17 -19.97
CA TYR A 358 -16.28 -4.68 -20.36
C TYR A 358 -16.20 -3.66 -21.48
N THR A 359 -15.18 -2.81 -21.50
CA THR A 359 -14.99 -1.81 -22.55
C THR A 359 -14.56 -2.45 -23.87
N LEU A 360 -13.49 -3.28 -23.85
CA LEU A 360 -12.96 -3.86 -25.09
C LEU A 360 -13.92 -4.87 -25.75
N LEU A 361 -14.69 -5.61 -24.94
CA LEU A 361 -15.68 -6.56 -25.44
C LEU A 361 -17.08 -5.96 -25.62
N ASN A 362 -17.23 -4.65 -25.42
CA ASN A 362 -18.52 -3.96 -25.49
C ASN A 362 -19.64 -4.66 -24.68
N VAL A 363 -19.30 -5.09 -23.46
CA VAL A 363 -20.25 -5.74 -22.55
C VAL A 363 -21.12 -4.66 -21.91
N ASP A 364 -22.42 -4.72 -22.12
CA ASP A 364 -23.39 -3.80 -21.49
C ASP A 364 -23.53 -4.11 -19.98
N ARG A 365 -22.44 -3.83 -19.24
CA ARG A 365 -22.37 -3.99 -17.79
C ARG A 365 -21.40 -2.98 -17.18
N GLY A 366 -21.87 -2.24 -16.20
CA GLY A 366 -21.02 -1.36 -15.42
C GLY A 366 -20.14 -2.11 -14.41
N VAL A 367 -18.95 -1.58 -14.14
CA VAL A 367 -18.17 -1.99 -12.98
C VAL A 367 -18.91 -1.55 -11.71
N PRO A 368 -19.03 -2.41 -10.68
CA PRO A 368 -19.73 -2.06 -9.45
C PRO A 368 -19.23 -0.74 -8.85
N GLU A 369 -20.16 0.14 -8.50
CA GLU A 369 -19.81 1.45 -7.94
C GLU A 369 -19.15 1.31 -6.57
N VAL A 370 -18.18 2.18 -6.30
CA VAL A 370 -17.61 2.37 -4.96
C VAL A 370 -18.63 3.11 -4.12
N TRP A 371 -18.90 2.66 -2.91
CA TRP A 371 -19.83 3.35 -2.02
C TRP A 371 -19.42 4.81 -1.81
N GLY A 372 -20.32 5.70 -2.13
CA GLY A 372 -20.11 7.15 -2.03
C GLY A 372 -20.25 7.70 -0.61
N SER A 373 -19.61 7.07 0.38
CA SER A 373 -19.69 7.44 1.80
C SER A 373 -19.36 8.91 2.09
N LYS A 374 -18.54 9.53 1.25
CA LYS A 374 -18.25 10.97 1.31
C LYS A 374 -19.46 11.89 1.10
N TYR A 375 -20.57 11.34 0.61
CA TYR A 375 -21.83 12.06 0.45
C TYR A 375 -22.83 11.77 1.61
N ASP A 376 -22.50 10.85 2.51
CA ASP A 376 -23.31 10.59 3.70
C ASP A 376 -22.82 11.45 4.87
N VAL A 377 -23.67 12.41 5.27
CA VAL A 377 -23.33 13.35 6.34
C VAL A 377 -23.03 12.65 7.67
N ARG A 378 -23.67 11.51 7.95
CA ARG A 378 -23.43 10.73 9.19
C ARG A 378 -22.02 10.18 9.21
N GLU A 379 -21.56 9.64 8.09
CA GLU A 379 -20.19 9.12 7.96
C GLU A 379 -19.16 10.26 8.04
N LEU A 380 -19.44 11.41 7.47
CA LEU A 380 -18.56 12.57 7.57
C LEU A 380 -18.44 13.08 9.02
N LEU A 381 -19.55 13.19 9.73
CA LEU A 381 -19.55 13.61 11.14
C LEU A 381 -18.82 12.59 12.03
N ARG A 382 -19.10 11.31 11.83
CA ARG A 382 -18.39 10.22 12.51
C ARG A 382 -16.89 10.28 12.24
N ALA A 383 -16.47 10.42 10.99
CA ALA A 383 -15.08 10.55 10.62
C ALA A 383 -14.41 11.77 11.28
N CYS A 384 -15.10 12.91 11.34
CA CYS A 384 -14.61 14.08 12.04
C CYS A 384 -14.36 13.79 13.52
N TYR A 385 -15.31 13.13 14.21
CA TYR A 385 -15.15 12.77 15.63
C TYR A 385 -13.91 11.91 15.88
N TYR A 386 -13.68 10.90 15.05
CA TYR A 386 -12.48 10.06 15.17
C TYR A 386 -11.19 10.79 14.78
N ALA A 387 -11.23 11.68 13.80
CA ALA A 387 -10.06 12.47 13.37
C ALA A 387 -9.60 13.48 14.45
N ILE A 388 -10.47 13.86 15.37
CA ILE A 388 -10.16 14.76 16.51
C ILE A 388 -10.02 14.00 17.84
N ASP A 389 -9.56 12.76 17.79
CA ASP A 389 -9.27 11.93 18.97
C ASP A 389 -10.50 11.65 19.86
N LYS A 390 -11.68 11.53 19.28
CA LYS A 390 -12.95 11.28 19.97
C LYS A 390 -13.30 12.33 21.03
N LYS A 391 -12.94 13.58 20.78
CA LYS A 391 -13.28 14.71 21.67
C LYS A 391 -14.43 15.48 21.09
N PRO A 392 -15.37 15.96 21.93
CA PRO A 392 -16.33 16.96 21.47
C PRO A 392 -15.64 18.20 20.92
N ILE A 393 -16.20 18.77 19.86
CA ILE A 393 -15.63 19.96 19.21
C ILE A 393 -15.52 21.15 20.18
N THR A 394 -16.35 21.17 21.22
CA THR A 394 -16.35 22.17 22.30
C THR A 394 -15.14 22.08 23.21
N GLU A 395 -14.45 20.94 23.25
CA GLU A 395 -13.24 20.70 24.07
C GLU A 395 -11.95 20.99 23.28
N MET A 396 -12.05 21.29 22.00
CA MET A 396 -10.88 21.60 21.18
C MET A 396 -10.23 22.94 21.55
N LYS A 397 -8.91 23.02 21.35
CA LYS A 397 -8.17 24.29 21.47
C LYS A 397 -8.45 25.17 20.25
N LEU A 398 -9.53 25.95 20.32
CA LEU A 398 -9.94 26.87 19.27
C LEU A 398 -9.51 28.32 19.60
N SER A 399 -9.20 29.07 18.57
CA SER A 399 -9.01 30.53 18.67
C SER A 399 -10.31 31.23 19.07
N LEU A 400 -10.22 32.47 19.54
CA LEU A 400 -11.41 33.25 19.94
C LEU A 400 -12.44 33.39 18.79
N LYS A 401 -11.95 33.58 17.55
CA LYS A 401 -12.82 33.68 16.37
C LYS A 401 -13.52 32.36 16.08
N GLU A 402 -12.82 31.25 16.16
CA GLU A 402 -13.38 29.90 15.93
C GLU A 402 -14.40 29.55 17.00
N LYS A 403 -14.14 29.87 18.28
CA LYS A 403 -15.10 29.68 19.39
C LYS A 403 -16.39 30.46 19.17
N GLU A 404 -16.28 31.71 18.74
CA GLU A 404 -17.47 32.54 18.46
C GLU A 404 -18.23 32.01 17.24
N LEU A 405 -17.54 31.61 16.18
CA LEU A 405 -18.16 30.98 15.01
C LEU A 405 -18.89 29.68 15.41
N LEU A 406 -18.23 28.83 16.20
CA LEU A 406 -18.81 27.59 16.69
C LEU A 406 -20.08 27.87 17.51
N ARG A 407 -20.06 28.86 18.41
CA ARG A 407 -21.23 29.27 19.19
C ARG A 407 -22.40 29.70 18.31
N ILE A 408 -22.12 30.48 17.26
CA ILE A 408 -23.14 30.92 16.30
C ILE A 408 -23.75 29.72 15.56
N VAL A 409 -22.89 28.80 15.09
CA VAL A 409 -23.33 27.58 14.36
C VAL A 409 -24.20 26.71 15.28
N LEU A 410 -23.72 26.40 16.49
CA LEU A 410 -24.47 25.58 17.45
C LEU A 410 -25.83 26.19 17.81
N LYS A 411 -25.89 27.53 17.92
CA LYS A 411 -27.17 28.22 18.14
C LYS A 411 -28.13 28.07 16.97
N LYS A 412 -27.60 28.09 15.73
CA LYS A 412 -28.45 27.93 14.50
C LYS A 412 -28.96 26.52 14.31
N VAL A 413 -28.19 25.50 14.69
CA VAL A 413 -28.59 24.10 14.51
C VAL A 413 -29.43 23.57 15.66
N LYS A 414 -29.56 24.32 16.76
CA LYS A 414 -30.35 23.93 17.93
C LYS A 414 -31.80 23.65 17.56
N GLY A 415 -32.31 22.48 17.94
CA GLY A 415 -33.68 22.03 17.64
C GLY A 415 -33.88 21.49 16.23
N THR A 416 -32.81 21.28 15.47
CA THR A 416 -32.90 20.71 14.13
C THR A 416 -32.33 19.26 14.11
N ASP A 417 -32.61 18.50 13.03
CA ASP A 417 -32.06 17.15 12.83
C ASP A 417 -30.52 17.16 12.81
N LEU A 418 -29.91 18.28 12.44
CA LEU A 418 -28.46 18.42 12.44
C LEU A 418 -27.90 18.42 13.89
N GLU A 419 -28.62 19.00 14.87
CA GLU A 419 -28.22 18.88 16.27
C GLU A 419 -28.23 17.42 16.72
N ILE A 420 -29.27 16.66 16.32
CA ILE A 420 -29.39 15.24 16.66
C ILE A 420 -28.20 14.47 16.09
N LEU A 421 -27.89 14.66 14.81
CA LEU A 421 -26.74 14.01 14.14
C LEU A 421 -25.40 14.37 14.80
N LEU A 422 -25.18 15.62 15.19
CA LEU A 422 -23.98 16.06 15.89
C LEU A 422 -23.83 15.38 17.27
N LYS A 423 -24.92 15.19 17.98
CA LYS A 423 -24.96 14.47 19.28
C LYS A 423 -24.70 12.97 19.08
N GLU A 424 -25.40 12.34 18.15
CA GLU A 424 -25.21 10.92 17.82
C GLU A 424 -23.80 10.59 17.35
N SER A 425 -23.14 11.52 16.64
CA SER A 425 -21.75 11.36 16.23
C SER A 425 -20.72 11.63 17.34
N GLY A 426 -21.14 12.13 18.51
CA GLY A 426 -20.25 12.48 19.62
C GLY A 426 -19.52 13.84 19.47
N LEU A 427 -19.81 14.60 18.42
CA LEU A 427 -19.16 15.90 18.16
C LEU A 427 -19.62 17.00 19.12
N ILE A 428 -20.82 16.89 19.66
CA ILE A 428 -21.33 17.77 20.74
C ILE A 428 -21.97 16.93 21.85
N GLY A 429 -21.99 17.46 23.06
CA GLY A 429 -22.62 16.82 24.22
C GLY A 429 -24.13 17.04 24.28
#